data_08721b080735c9fc695b099e99674fcf
#
_entry.id   08721b080735c9fc695b099e99674fcf
#
_cell.length_a   1.000
_cell.length_b   1.000
_cell.length_c   1.000
_cell.angle_alpha   90.00
_cell.angle_beta   90.00
_cell.angle_gamma   90.00
#
_symmetry.space_group_name_H-M   'P 1'
#
loop_
_entity.id
_entity.type
_entity.pdbx_description
1 polymer ?
#
loop_
_entity_poly.entity_id
_entity_poly.type
_entity_poly.pdbx_seq_one_letter_code
_entity_poly.pdbx_strand_id
1 'polypeptide(L)'
;MLKKFVLLFLLFSVYNALACDMEGHFDFDVPGAYEVLYYGCYDAINKGPHIIEYILTKERAEATGTRRPVVQFTQNRDGGTLQNTLLENGYSLPTHRDYTYSGYDRGHMAPNADFNDTYENAVMTFFIANIWPQTPRVNRSEWLVTENATRRLASEYLAVRVVIIVDEFTENKVQDIQIPLVFKRRVYDVINDELIYAIDVYQSE
;
A
#
# COMPACT_ATOMS: atom_id res chain seq x y z
N MET A 1 -5.41 27.29 11.88
CA MET A 1 -4.60 26.41 12.75
C MET A 1 -5.43 25.35 13.50
N LEU A 2 -6.61 25.65 14.02
CA LEU A 2 -7.43 24.71 14.80
C LEU A 2 -7.93 23.49 13.98
N LYS A 3 -8.28 23.67 12.70
CA LYS A 3 -8.78 22.58 11.81
C LYS A 3 -7.72 21.51 11.48
N LYS A 4 -6.44 21.86 11.41
CA LYS A 4 -5.35 20.87 11.18
C LYS A 4 -5.11 19.99 12.42
N PHE A 5 -5.30 20.53 13.62
CA PHE A 5 -5.14 19.79 14.87
C PHE A 5 -6.27 18.77 15.12
N VAL A 6 -7.50 19.10 14.74
CA VAL A 6 -8.66 18.18 14.91
C VAL A 6 -8.56 17.00 13.94
N LEU A 7 -8.09 17.21 12.70
CA LEU A 7 -7.89 16.13 11.73
C LEU A 7 -6.80 15.14 12.20
N LEU A 8 -5.71 15.64 12.78
CA LEU A 8 -4.63 14.81 13.31
C LEU A 8 -5.09 13.93 14.50
N PHE A 9 -5.99 14.43 15.36
CA PHE A 9 -6.53 13.67 16.51
C PHE A 9 -7.53 12.59 16.09
N LEU A 10 -8.33 12.83 15.03
CA LEU A 10 -9.24 11.82 14.46
C LEU A 10 -8.47 10.70 13.74
N LEU A 11 -7.34 11.02 13.13
CA LEU A 11 -6.48 10.02 12.49
C LEU A 11 -5.90 9.00 13.50
N PHE A 12 -5.52 9.43 14.69
CA PHE A 12 -4.98 8.53 15.73
C PHE A 12 -6.00 7.52 16.29
N SER A 13 -7.30 7.82 16.23
CA SER A 13 -8.34 6.91 16.74
C SER A 13 -8.79 5.84 15.72
N VAL A 14 -8.52 6.05 14.44
CA VAL A 14 -8.93 5.12 13.36
C VAL A 14 -7.91 3.98 13.16
N TYR A 15 -6.63 4.23 13.45
CA TYR A 15 -5.56 3.25 13.25
C TYR A 15 -5.57 2.05 14.22
N ASN A 16 -6.36 2.08 15.30
CA ASN A 16 -6.51 0.95 16.22
C ASN A 16 -7.47 -0.15 15.72
N ALA A 17 -8.06 -0.02 14.53
CA ALA A 17 -9.10 -0.94 14.06
C ALA A 17 -8.62 -2.05 13.12
N LEU A 18 -7.38 -1.98 12.64
CA LEU A 18 -6.80 -3.00 11.74
C LEU A 18 -5.61 -3.68 12.42
N ALA A 19 -5.85 -4.26 13.62
CA ALA A 19 -4.83 -5.08 14.27
C ALA A 19 -4.47 -6.28 13.37
N CYS A 20 -3.19 -6.51 13.24
CA CYS A 20 -2.59 -7.62 12.51
C CYS A 20 -2.61 -8.88 13.40
N ASP A 21 -3.81 -9.31 13.82
CA ASP A 21 -3.99 -10.30 14.89
C ASP A 21 -3.82 -11.77 14.45
N MET A 22 -3.42 -12.00 13.20
CA MET A 22 -3.26 -13.36 12.67
C MET A 22 -1.83 -13.86 12.87
N GLU A 23 -1.67 -15.16 13.08
CA GLU A 23 -0.34 -15.79 13.16
C GLU A 23 0.46 -15.53 11.88
N GLY A 24 1.71 -15.09 12.03
CA GLY A 24 2.59 -14.77 10.90
C GLY A 24 2.33 -13.40 10.26
N HIS A 25 1.48 -12.56 10.87
CA HIS A 25 1.21 -11.20 10.43
C HIS A 25 1.92 -10.17 11.32
N PHE A 26 2.44 -9.11 10.72
CA PHE A 26 3.25 -8.10 11.40
C PHE A 26 2.86 -6.70 10.94
N ASP A 27 2.56 -5.83 11.90
CA ASP A 27 2.29 -4.41 11.63
C ASP A 27 3.57 -3.68 11.19
N PHE A 28 3.42 -2.73 10.29
CA PHE A 28 4.47 -1.80 9.91
C PHE A 28 3.90 -0.45 9.50
N ASP A 29 4.74 0.58 9.59
CA ASP A 29 4.47 1.91 9.07
C ASP A 29 5.61 2.38 8.16
N VAL A 30 5.29 3.24 7.21
CA VAL A 30 6.27 3.84 6.32
C VAL A 30 6.29 5.34 6.55
N PRO A 31 7.40 5.86 7.12
CA PRO A 31 7.50 7.27 7.44
C PRO A 31 7.65 8.14 6.20
N GLY A 32 7.07 9.33 6.25
CA GLY A 32 7.37 10.46 5.38
C GLY A 32 8.17 11.52 6.14
N ALA A 33 8.36 12.67 5.50
CA ALA A 33 9.15 13.77 6.09
C ALA A 33 8.53 14.34 7.38
N TYR A 34 7.20 14.31 7.52
CA TYR A 34 6.47 14.94 8.63
C TYR A 34 5.31 14.09 9.17
N GLU A 35 5.01 12.97 8.55
CA GLU A 35 3.89 12.09 8.88
C GLU A 35 4.17 10.66 8.42
N VAL A 36 3.40 9.69 8.90
CA VAL A 36 3.38 8.35 8.33
C VAL A 36 2.64 8.41 6.99
N LEU A 37 3.25 7.92 5.93
CA LEU A 37 2.67 7.92 4.58
C LEU A 37 1.58 6.86 4.44
N TYR A 38 1.87 5.66 4.91
CA TYR A 38 0.92 4.55 4.94
C TYR A 38 1.31 3.54 6.02
N TYR A 39 0.30 2.82 6.47
CA TYR A 39 0.42 1.71 7.41
C TYR A 39 0.15 0.40 6.68
N GLY A 40 0.63 -0.71 7.22
CA GLY A 40 0.35 -2.02 6.67
C GLY A 40 0.38 -3.13 7.71
N CYS A 41 -0.30 -4.23 7.35
CA CYS A 41 -0.19 -5.52 7.96
C CYS A 41 0.49 -6.45 6.96
N TYR A 42 1.66 -6.95 7.29
CA TYR A 42 2.46 -7.81 6.42
C TYR A 42 2.22 -9.28 6.75
N ASP A 43 1.79 -10.05 5.77
CA ASP A 43 1.68 -11.50 5.84
C ASP A 43 3.04 -12.15 5.48
N ALA A 44 3.75 -12.62 6.50
CA ALA A 44 5.06 -13.24 6.34
C ALA A 44 5.01 -14.66 5.75
N ILE A 45 3.85 -15.33 5.84
CA ILE A 45 3.64 -16.67 5.29
C ILE A 45 3.49 -16.60 3.77
N ASN A 46 2.68 -15.66 3.29
CA ASN A 46 2.43 -15.44 1.87
C ASN A 46 3.42 -14.44 1.23
N LYS A 47 4.18 -13.71 2.05
CA LYS A 47 5.27 -12.79 1.68
C LYS A 47 4.82 -11.54 0.93
N GLY A 48 3.79 -10.87 1.46
CA GLY A 48 3.35 -9.58 0.97
C GLY A 48 2.36 -8.87 1.91
N PRO A 49 1.92 -7.66 1.59
CA PRO A 49 1.03 -6.90 2.46
C PRO A 49 -0.40 -7.47 2.44
N HIS A 50 -0.88 -7.96 3.59
CA HIS A 50 -2.28 -8.35 3.77
C HIS A 50 -3.20 -7.12 3.70
N ILE A 51 -2.82 -6.05 4.40
CA ILE A 51 -3.54 -4.76 4.39
C ILE A 51 -2.55 -3.63 4.19
N ILE A 52 -2.94 -2.65 3.37
CA ILE A 52 -2.31 -1.33 3.30
C ILE A 52 -3.39 -0.27 3.49
N GLU A 53 -3.12 0.70 4.35
CA GLU A 53 -4.01 1.82 4.63
C GLU A 53 -3.28 3.15 4.60
N TYR A 54 -3.91 4.17 3.99
CA TYR A 54 -3.39 5.54 3.94
C TYR A 54 -4.50 6.57 3.75
N ILE A 55 -4.16 7.82 4.03
CA ILE A 55 -5.00 8.99 3.74
C ILE A 55 -4.47 9.68 2.49
N LEU A 56 -5.33 9.83 1.50
CA LEU A 56 -5.07 10.62 0.31
C LEU A 56 -5.82 11.95 0.42
N THR A 57 -5.07 13.03 0.63
CA THR A 57 -5.65 14.38 0.67
C THR A 57 -5.87 14.92 -0.74
N LYS A 58 -6.81 15.87 -0.86
CA LYS A 58 -7.04 16.59 -2.12
C LYS A 58 -5.75 17.23 -2.65
N GLU A 59 -4.97 17.89 -1.77
CA GLU A 59 -3.72 18.53 -2.15
C GLU A 59 -2.73 17.53 -2.78
N ARG A 60 -2.62 16.33 -2.22
CA ARG A 60 -1.75 15.26 -2.73
C ARG A 60 -2.29 14.66 -4.03
N ALA A 61 -3.60 14.44 -4.13
CA ALA A 61 -4.25 13.93 -5.35
C ALA A 61 -4.13 14.87 -6.56
N GLU A 62 -4.10 16.18 -6.30
CA GLU A 62 -3.98 17.25 -7.32
C GLU A 62 -2.53 17.71 -7.55
N ALA A 63 -1.57 17.18 -6.81
CA ALA A 63 -0.15 17.54 -6.98
C ALA A 63 0.31 17.24 -8.41
N THR A 64 1.09 18.15 -8.99
CA THR A 64 1.65 17.97 -10.35
C THR A 64 2.66 16.83 -10.44
N GLY A 65 3.04 16.32 -9.28
CA GLY A 65 3.89 15.15 -9.14
C GLY A 65 5.36 15.39 -9.49
N THR A 66 6.23 14.69 -8.79
CA THR A 66 7.65 14.61 -9.14
C THR A 66 7.88 13.51 -10.18
N ARG A 67 9.05 13.55 -10.82
CA ARG A 67 9.46 12.45 -11.69
C ARG A 67 9.51 11.15 -10.88
N ARG A 68 8.91 10.07 -11.43
CA ARG A 68 9.00 8.74 -10.81
C ARG A 68 10.45 8.38 -10.49
N PRO A 69 10.75 7.98 -9.25
CA PRO A 69 12.08 7.57 -8.85
C PRO A 69 12.60 6.38 -9.68
N VAL A 70 13.87 6.43 -10.04
CA VAL A 70 14.57 5.30 -10.68
C VAL A 70 15.38 4.60 -9.57
N VAL A 71 14.68 3.84 -8.74
CA VAL A 71 15.26 3.14 -7.58
C VAL A 71 14.84 1.66 -7.60
N GLN A 72 15.62 0.82 -6.95
CA GLN A 72 15.23 -0.56 -6.69
C GLN A 72 14.30 -0.62 -5.46
N PHE A 73 13.41 -1.61 -5.45
CA PHE A 73 12.67 -1.94 -4.24
C PHE A 73 13.62 -2.43 -3.16
N THR A 74 13.42 -1.97 -1.93
CA THR A 74 14.28 -2.26 -0.78
C THR A 74 13.48 -2.82 0.38
N GLN A 75 14.18 -3.48 1.30
CA GLN A 75 13.62 -4.11 2.50
C GLN A 75 13.56 -3.19 3.72
N ASN A 76 14.03 -1.95 3.63
CA ASN A 76 14.24 -1.11 4.80
C ASN A 76 13.78 0.36 4.64
N ARG A 77 12.67 0.59 3.94
CA ARG A 77 12.06 1.94 3.85
C ARG A 77 11.42 2.39 5.17
N ASP A 78 11.07 1.45 6.03
CA ASP A 78 10.58 1.68 7.39
C ASP A 78 11.73 1.85 8.42
N GLY A 79 12.96 2.07 7.97
CA GLY A 79 14.15 2.09 8.82
C GLY A 79 14.64 0.69 9.22
N GLY A 80 14.12 -0.36 8.59
CA GLY A 80 14.47 -1.76 8.85
C GLY A 80 13.69 -2.41 9.98
N THR A 81 12.70 -1.73 10.56
CA THR A 81 11.92 -2.24 11.70
C THR A 81 11.20 -3.54 11.36
N LEU A 82 10.40 -3.56 10.29
CA LEU A 82 9.70 -4.78 9.86
C LEU A 82 10.68 -5.91 9.55
N GLN A 83 11.76 -5.61 8.80
CA GLN A 83 12.76 -6.63 8.46
C GLN A 83 13.37 -7.28 9.70
N ASN A 84 13.74 -6.50 10.70
CA ASN A 84 14.31 -7.01 11.94
C ASN A 84 13.31 -7.87 12.71
N THR A 85 12.06 -7.39 12.85
CA THR A 85 10.97 -8.14 13.49
C THR A 85 10.72 -9.48 12.81
N LEU A 86 10.70 -9.51 11.48
CA LEU A 86 10.53 -10.74 10.71
C LEU A 86 11.69 -11.72 10.94
N LEU A 87 12.94 -11.25 10.89
CA LEU A 87 14.11 -12.09 11.12
C LEU A 87 14.13 -12.70 12.53
N GLU A 88 13.75 -11.93 13.56
CA GLU A 88 13.63 -12.41 14.93
C GLU A 88 12.57 -13.53 15.09
N ASN A 89 11.56 -13.54 14.22
CA ASN A 89 10.49 -14.55 14.18
C ASN A 89 10.72 -15.65 13.13
N GLY A 90 11.88 -15.71 12.51
CA GLY A 90 12.25 -16.75 11.54
C GLY A 90 11.71 -16.54 10.12
N TYR A 91 11.21 -15.33 9.80
CA TYR A 91 10.73 -14.94 8.48
C TYR A 91 11.71 -14.01 7.76
N SER A 92 11.43 -13.72 6.48
CA SER A 92 12.22 -12.77 5.70
C SER A 92 11.35 -12.04 4.66
N LEU A 93 11.67 -10.79 4.39
CA LEU A 93 11.11 -10.04 3.26
C LEU A 93 11.68 -10.57 1.93
N PRO A 94 10.86 -10.54 0.85
CA PRO A 94 11.34 -10.72 -0.52
C PRO A 94 12.39 -9.66 -0.89
N THR A 95 13.07 -9.91 -1.99
CA THR A 95 14.00 -8.97 -2.60
C THR A 95 13.49 -8.48 -3.94
N HIS A 96 14.07 -7.39 -4.45
CA HIS A 96 13.80 -6.93 -5.82
C HIS A 96 14.04 -8.02 -6.87
N ARG A 97 15.02 -8.92 -6.62
CA ARG A 97 15.41 -9.96 -7.58
C ARG A 97 14.39 -11.08 -7.70
N ASP A 98 13.62 -11.36 -6.65
CA ASP A 98 12.65 -12.46 -6.63
C ASP A 98 11.54 -12.27 -7.69
N TYR A 99 11.27 -11.03 -8.07
CA TYR A 99 10.33 -10.68 -9.13
C TYR A 99 10.95 -10.66 -10.54
N THR A 100 12.28 -10.75 -10.66
CA THR A 100 12.97 -10.55 -11.94
C THR A 100 12.75 -11.77 -12.85
N TYR A 101 12.30 -11.52 -14.08
CA TYR A 101 11.94 -12.56 -15.07
C TYR A 101 10.79 -13.49 -14.64
N SER A 102 10.01 -13.11 -13.65
CA SER A 102 8.86 -13.90 -13.16
C SER A 102 7.65 -13.88 -14.09
N GLY A 103 7.58 -12.93 -15.01
CA GLY A 103 6.37 -12.64 -15.79
C GLY A 103 5.38 -11.69 -15.09
N TYR A 104 5.62 -11.38 -13.83
CA TYR A 104 4.80 -10.48 -13.03
C TYR A 104 5.48 -9.12 -12.83
N ASP A 105 4.66 -8.08 -12.79
CA ASP A 105 5.07 -6.76 -12.36
C ASP A 105 5.17 -6.71 -10.82
N ARG A 106 5.96 -5.78 -10.31
CA ARG A 106 5.99 -5.40 -8.90
C ARG A 106 4.86 -4.41 -8.64
N GLY A 107 3.67 -4.95 -8.33
CA GLY A 107 2.46 -4.15 -8.15
C GLY A 107 2.44 -3.45 -6.81
N HIS A 108 2.32 -2.11 -6.82
CA HIS A 108 2.19 -1.32 -5.62
C HIS A 108 0.78 -1.42 -5.03
N MET A 109 0.69 -1.55 -3.71
CA MET A 109 -0.58 -1.38 -2.98
C MET A 109 -0.81 0.09 -2.64
N ALA A 110 0.12 0.75 -1.96
CA ALA A 110 0.18 2.21 -1.89
C ALA A 110 0.87 2.74 -3.15
N PRO A 111 0.15 3.33 -4.13
CA PRO A 111 0.70 3.64 -5.44
C PRO A 111 1.62 4.84 -5.40
N ASN A 112 2.68 4.81 -6.20
CA ASN A 112 3.64 5.92 -6.27
C ASN A 112 2.99 7.26 -6.63
N ALA A 113 1.95 7.26 -7.46
CA ALA A 113 1.27 8.47 -7.89
C ALA A 113 0.48 9.17 -6.78
N ASP A 114 0.13 8.47 -5.69
CA ASP A 114 -0.58 9.05 -4.54
C ASP A 114 0.39 9.73 -3.54
N PHE A 115 1.71 9.52 -3.71
CA PHE A 115 2.78 10.01 -2.83
C PHE A 115 3.89 10.75 -3.59
N ASN A 116 3.65 11.20 -4.81
CA ASN A 116 4.64 11.89 -5.62
C ASN A 116 4.60 13.41 -5.50
N ASP A 117 3.98 13.92 -4.46
CA ASP A 117 4.01 15.32 -4.03
C ASP A 117 5.45 15.79 -3.74
N THR A 118 6.29 14.90 -3.19
CA THR A 118 7.75 15.08 -3.09
C THR A 118 8.51 13.87 -3.64
N TYR A 119 9.77 14.03 -4.02
CA TYR A 119 10.63 12.93 -4.46
C TYR A 119 10.87 11.93 -3.33
N GLU A 120 11.05 12.42 -2.10
CA GLU A 120 11.29 11.63 -0.89
C GLU A 120 10.09 10.72 -0.62
N ASN A 121 8.87 11.26 -0.61
CA ASN A 121 7.63 10.48 -0.42
C ASN A 121 7.45 9.44 -1.53
N ALA A 122 7.71 9.84 -2.79
CA ALA A 122 7.65 8.93 -3.93
C ALA A 122 8.62 7.74 -3.77
N VAL A 123 9.84 7.98 -3.28
CA VAL A 123 10.84 6.92 -3.01
C VAL A 123 10.34 5.93 -1.95
N MET A 124 9.60 6.40 -0.94
CA MET A 124 9.12 5.55 0.15
C MET A 124 8.10 4.49 -0.31
N THR A 125 7.42 4.70 -1.43
CA THR A 125 6.51 3.68 -1.99
C THR A 125 7.24 2.45 -2.57
N PHE A 126 8.56 2.52 -2.76
CA PHE A 126 9.40 1.40 -3.22
C PHE A 126 9.89 0.49 -2.08
N PHE A 127 9.15 0.44 -0.98
CA PHE A 127 9.32 -0.56 0.07
C PHE A 127 8.79 -1.91 -0.41
N ILE A 128 9.58 -2.99 -0.29
CA ILE A 128 9.18 -4.30 -0.83
C ILE A 128 7.93 -4.86 -0.15
N ALA A 129 7.69 -4.50 1.13
CA ALA A 129 6.48 -4.87 1.84
C ALA A 129 5.20 -4.17 1.33
N ASN A 130 5.31 -3.23 0.39
CA ASN A 130 4.21 -2.59 -0.32
C ASN A 130 3.84 -3.30 -1.63
N ILE A 131 4.44 -4.47 -1.94
CA ILE A 131 4.45 -5.06 -3.28
C ILE A 131 3.83 -6.45 -3.28
N TRP A 132 2.97 -6.70 -4.28
CA TRP A 132 2.53 -8.03 -4.68
C TRP A 132 2.87 -8.33 -6.15
N PRO A 133 3.03 -9.62 -6.54
CA PRO A 133 3.06 -10.02 -7.94
C PRO A 133 1.72 -9.68 -8.60
N GLN A 134 1.76 -8.81 -9.62
CA GLN A 134 0.60 -8.49 -10.46
C GLN A 134 0.89 -8.84 -11.91
N THR A 135 -0.07 -9.46 -12.60
CA THR A 135 0.06 -9.59 -14.05
C THR A 135 0.18 -8.22 -14.71
N PRO A 136 0.91 -8.07 -15.83
CA PRO A 136 1.00 -6.79 -16.54
C PRO A 136 -0.38 -6.18 -16.88
N ARG A 137 -1.39 -7.02 -17.19
CA ARG A 137 -2.77 -6.60 -17.44
C ARG A 137 -3.38 -5.94 -16.21
N VAL A 138 -3.30 -6.60 -15.04
CA VAL A 138 -3.83 -6.06 -13.80
C VAL A 138 -3.09 -4.78 -13.44
N ASN A 139 -1.76 -4.83 -13.31
CA ASN A 139 -0.97 -3.70 -12.82
C ASN A 139 -1.08 -2.45 -13.73
N ARG A 140 -0.97 -2.65 -15.05
CA ARG A 140 -0.87 -1.53 -16.01
C ARG A 140 -2.21 -1.03 -16.53
N SER A 141 -3.32 -1.74 -16.25
CA SER A 141 -4.64 -1.42 -16.76
C SER A 141 -5.70 -1.43 -15.65
N GLU A 142 -6.13 -2.60 -15.18
CA GLU A 142 -7.30 -2.72 -14.29
C GLU A 142 -7.05 -2.07 -12.92
N TRP A 143 -5.92 -2.35 -12.29
CA TRP A 143 -5.55 -1.74 -11.00
C TRP A 143 -5.31 -0.24 -11.14
N LEU A 144 -4.62 0.20 -12.21
CA LEU A 144 -4.40 1.61 -12.52
C LEU A 144 -5.71 2.41 -12.66
N VAL A 145 -6.76 1.80 -13.22
CA VAL A 145 -8.11 2.44 -13.30
C VAL A 145 -8.65 2.72 -11.91
N THR A 146 -8.48 1.79 -10.95
CA THR A 146 -8.94 1.98 -9.57
C THR A 146 -8.15 3.08 -8.84
N GLU A 147 -6.85 3.17 -9.08
CA GLU A 147 -6.00 4.24 -8.54
C GLU A 147 -6.45 5.63 -9.06
N ASN A 148 -6.69 5.73 -10.38
CA ASN A 148 -7.19 6.96 -10.97
C ASN A 148 -8.59 7.35 -10.45
N ALA A 149 -9.47 6.37 -10.18
CA ALA A 149 -10.76 6.61 -9.57
C ALA A 149 -10.62 7.16 -8.14
N THR A 150 -9.71 6.57 -7.34
CA THR A 150 -9.41 7.04 -5.98
C THR A 150 -8.91 8.49 -5.96
N ARG A 151 -7.98 8.86 -6.86
CA ARG A 151 -7.50 10.25 -6.97
C ARG A 151 -8.60 11.24 -7.35
N ARG A 152 -9.51 10.87 -8.25
CA ARG A 152 -10.69 11.72 -8.57
C ARG A 152 -11.57 11.93 -7.34
N LEU A 153 -11.86 10.86 -6.59
CA LEU A 153 -12.62 10.98 -5.34
C LEU A 153 -11.92 11.89 -4.33
N ALA A 154 -10.60 11.72 -4.14
CA ALA A 154 -9.83 12.60 -3.25
C ALA A 154 -9.87 14.08 -3.68
N SER A 155 -9.97 14.36 -4.98
CA SER A 155 -10.15 15.73 -5.49
C SER A 155 -11.55 16.30 -5.22
N GLU A 156 -12.57 15.45 -5.11
CA GLU A 156 -13.96 15.85 -4.80
C GLU A 156 -14.19 16.03 -3.30
N TYR A 157 -13.49 15.25 -2.47
CA TYR A 157 -13.54 15.28 -1.02
C TYR A 157 -12.34 16.08 -0.44
N LEU A 158 -12.38 16.40 0.85
CA LEU A 158 -11.26 17.03 1.53
C LEU A 158 -10.08 16.06 1.66
N ALA A 159 -10.39 14.81 1.99
CA ALA A 159 -9.48 13.67 2.02
C ALA A 159 -10.28 12.37 1.96
N VAL A 160 -9.66 11.29 1.48
CA VAL A 160 -10.22 9.95 1.51
C VAL A 160 -9.27 9.00 2.25
N ARG A 161 -9.85 8.04 2.98
CA ARG A 161 -9.13 6.91 3.56
C ARG A 161 -9.19 5.76 2.58
N VAL A 162 -8.04 5.23 2.22
CA VAL A 162 -7.89 4.13 1.27
C VAL A 162 -7.42 2.90 2.02
N VAL A 163 -8.15 1.79 1.87
CA VAL A 163 -7.80 0.49 2.42
C VAL A 163 -7.69 -0.51 1.28
N ILE A 164 -6.54 -1.19 1.20
CA ILE A 164 -6.29 -2.24 0.22
C ILE A 164 -6.08 -3.54 0.97
N ILE A 165 -6.80 -4.58 0.56
CA ILE A 165 -6.81 -5.89 1.21
C ILE A 165 -6.45 -6.95 0.18
N VAL A 166 -5.56 -7.88 0.58
CA VAL A 166 -5.19 -9.07 -0.19
C VAL A 166 -5.25 -10.27 0.77
N ASP A 167 -6.25 -11.12 0.61
CA ASP A 167 -6.57 -12.23 1.50
C ASP A 167 -6.92 -13.53 0.77
N GLU A 168 -6.92 -13.51 -0.57
CA GLU A 168 -7.19 -14.66 -1.41
C GLU A 168 -6.05 -14.86 -2.42
N PHE A 169 -5.61 -16.11 -2.57
CA PHE A 169 -4.41 -16.45 -3.34
C PHE A 169 -4.69 -17.59 -4.32
N THR A 170 -3.90 -17.63 -5.39
CA THR A 170 -3.83 -18.78 -6.32
C THR A 170 -2.99 -19.90 -5.69
N GLU A 171 -2.90 -21.06 -6.37
CA GLU A 171 -1.98 -22.13 -5.97
C GLU A 171 -0.52 -21.86 -6.39
N ASN A 172 -0.31 -20.91 -7.29
CA ASN A 172 0.99 -20.59 -7.87
C ASN A 172 1.79 -19.59 -7.04
N LYS A 173 3.10 -19.60 -7.23
CA LYS A 173 4.07 -18.71 -6.55
C LYS A 173 5.08 -18.11 -7.54
N VAL A 174 5.55 -16.91 -7.21
CA VAL A 174 6.76 -16.33 -7.79
C VAL A 174 7.88 -16.56 -6.78
N GLN A 175 8.79 -17.48 -7.07
CA GLN A 175 9.74 -18.02 -6.07
C GLN A 175 8.96 -18.59 -4.87
N ASP A 176 9.05 -17.98 -3.72
CA ASP A 176 8.29 -18.34 -2.51
C ASP A 176 7.22 -17.29 -2.13
N ILE A 177 6.97 -16.31 -3.00
CA ILE A 177 5.94 -15.28 -2.82
C ILE A 177 4.64 -15.79 -3.40
N GLN A 178 3.57 -15.80 -2.61
CA GLN A 178 2.25 -16.22 -3.07
C GLN A 178 1.69 -15.24 -4.10
N ILE A 179 0.95 -15.74 -5.09
CA ILE A 179 0.30 -14.90 -6.12
C ILE A 179 -1.13 -14.61 -5.67
N PRO A 180 -1.50 -13.32 -5.45
CA PRO A 180 -2.87 -12.95 -5.13
C PRO A 180 -3.86 -13.36 -6.24
N LEU A 181 -5.04 -13.84 -5.85
CA LEU A 181 -6.17 -14.06 -6.74
C LEU A 181 -6.97 -12.78 -6.95
N VAL A 182 -7.11 -11.97 -5.90
CA VAL A 182 -7.90 -10.75 -5.93
C VAL A 182 -7.24 -9.62 -5.12
N PHE A 183 -7.36 -8.40 -5.64
CA PHE A 183 -6.97 -7.16 -4.98
C PHE A 183 -8.23 -6.37 -4.68
N LYS A 184 -8.50 -6.09 -3.41
CA LYS A 184 -9.69 -5.39 -2.93
C LYS A 184 -9.31 -3.96 -2.56
N ARG A 185 -10.00 -2.96 -3.13
CA ARG A 185 -9.83 -1.54 -2.78
C ARG A 185 -11.11 -1.00 -2.20
N ARG A 186 -10.99 -0.34 -1.05
CA ARG A 186 -12.08 0.32 -0.33
C ARG A 186 -11.68 1.76 -0.07
N VAL A 187 -12.55 2.70 -0.38
CA VAL A 187 -12.31 4.14 -0.20
C VAL A 187 -13.43 4.72 0.64
N TYR A 188 -13.06 5.44 1.68
CA TYR A 188 -13.99 6.02 2.65
C TYR A 188 -13.82 7.54 2.68
N ASP A 189 -14.94 8.26 2.87
CA ASP A 189 -14.89 9.66 3.29
C ASP A 189 -14.31 9.76 4.70
N VAL A 190 -13.25 10.55 4.87
CA VAL A 190 -12.55 10.70 6.18
C VAL A 190 -13.44 11.37 7.23
N ILE A 191 -14.40 12.23 6.81
CA ILE A 191 -15.23 13.00 7.76
C ILE A 191 -16.30 12.12 8.37
N ASN A 192 -16.98 11.31 7.54
CA ASN A 192 -18.16 10.53 7.94
C ASN A 192 -17.84 9.05 8.13
N ASP A 193 -16.63 8.60 7.80
CA ASP A 193 -16.20 7.20 7.72
C ASP A 193 -17.13 6.33 6.84
N GLU A 194 -17.77 6.96 5.83
CA GLU A 194 -18.68 6.30 4.90
C GLU A 194 -17.90 5.66 3.75
N LEU A 195 -18.21 4.42 3.42
CA LEU A 195 -17.67 3.74 2.25
C LEU A 195 -18.24 4.38 0.98
N ILE A 196 -17.40 5.08 0.19
CA ILE A 196 -17.81 5.80 -1.02
C ILE A 196 -17.39 5.08 -2.31
N TYR A 197 -16.46 4.11 -2.23
CA TYR A 197 -16.05 3.31 -3.38
C TYR A 197 -15.51 1.96 -2.95
N ALA A 198 -15.93 0.90 -3.65
CA ALA A 198 -15.45 -0.46 -3.44
C ALA A 198 -15.28 -1.17 -4.77
N ILE A 199 -14.15 -1.84 -4.95
CA ILE A 199 -13.89 -2.66 -6.12
C ILE A 199 -12.97 -3.84 -5.78
N ASP A 200 -13.22 -4.96 -6.45
CA ASP A 200 -12.38 -6.14 -6.42
C ASP A 200 -11.85 -6.39 -7.84
N VAL A 201 -10.52 -6.48 -7.97
CA VAL A 201 -9.83 -6.73 -9.23
C VAL A 201 -9.25 -8.13 -9.19
N TYR A 202 -9.75 -9.00 -10.04
CA TYR A 202 -9.34 -10.40 -10.11
C TYR A 202 -8.16 -10.58 -11.06
N GLN A 203 -7.17 -11.33 -10.58
CA GLN A 203 -6.00 -11.72 -11.36
C GLN A 203 -6.23 -13.14 -11.91
N SER A 204 -6.55 -13.22 -13.19
CA SER A 204 -6.54 -14.50 -13.90
C SER A 204 -5.14 -14.83 -14.42
N GLU A 205 -4.79 -16.08 -14.40
CA GLU A 205 -3.58 -16.61 -15.05
C GLU A 205 -3.56 -16.30 -16.55
#